data_51bf0a63ed162e27283ba5c04d050851
#
_entry.id   51bf0a63ed162e27283ba5c04d050851
#
_cell.length_a   1.000
_cell.length_b   1.000
_cell.length_c   1.000
_cell.angle_alpha   90.00
_cell.angle_beta   90.00
_cell.angle_gamma   90.00
#
_symmetry.space_group_name_H-M   'P 1'
#
loop_
_entity.id
_entity.type
_entity.pdbx_description
1 polymer ?
#
loop_
_entity_poly.entity_id
_entity_poly.type
_entity_poly.pdbx_seq_one_letter_code
_entity_poly.pdbx_strand_id
1 'polypeptide(L)'
;TTNFTVLLITRAVPAFFHPLYVSIAFSTAASSVSREEAPKAVSKIFAGVSAGMVLGVPITSYIASEFSFSAAMVFFTVVNAAVLLATLFLIPSMPVKERLSYGTQLGVLKKPVLWNSFLAALLMNAAMFGFYSYLSDYLITVTNVSFKVISILLFVYGMANIVGNIAAGKLLSQRPFATLKYVPIIMTMLYLALYGLGEFTLPTAIVILVLGIFAGIANNGNQFMVSTSATEAPDFANGLFLTAANLGTTLGTAICGVFITVWGTHSSPLGAVVFLIIGIISIVIRNSLMNREKHIISTI
;
A
#
# COMPACT_ATOMS: atom_id res chain seq x y z
N THR A 1 12.31 -9.98 -27.43
CA THR A 1 11.68 -11.16 -28.02
C THR A 1 10.30 -10.78 -28.58
N THR A 2 9.93 -11.35 -29.72
CA THR A 2 8.61 -11.19 -30.33
C THR A 2 7.64 -12.30 -29.90
N ASN A 3 8.11 -13.27 -29.15
CA ASN A 3 7.30 -14.37 -28.64
C ASN A 3 6.57 -13.96 -27.36
N PHE A 4 5.23 -13.90 -27.44
CA PHE A 4 4.35 -13.48 -26.32
C PHE A 4 4.50 -14.38 -25.10
N THR A 5 4.64 -15.70 -25.27
CA THR A 5 4.80 -16.64 -24.17
C THR A 5 6.11 -16.39 -23.40
N VAL A 6 7.21 -16.15 -24.12
CA VAL A 6 8.50 -15.81 -23.49
C VAL A 6 8.39 -14.47 -22.74
N LEU A 7 7.72 -13.47 -23.33
CA LEU A 7 7.48 -12.20 -22.67
C LEU A 7 6.65 -12.35 -21.39
N LEU A 8 5.63 -13.19 -21.41
CA LEU A 8 4.79 -13.47 -20.25
C LEU A 8 5.57 -14.15 -19.13
N ILE A 9 6.36 -15.18 -19.47
CA ILE A 9 7.19 -15.90 -18.48
C ILE A 9 8.22 -14.96 -17.87
N THR A 10 8.93 -14.17 -18.66
CA THR A 10 9.95 -13.22 -18.17
C THR A 10 9.36 -12.13 -17.27
N ARG A 11 8.08 -11.82 -17.39
CA ARG A 11 7.37 -10.90 -16.47
C ARG A 11 6.81 -11.60 -15.24
N ALA A 12 6.39 -12.85 -15.36
CA ALA A 12 5.86 -13.63 -14.24
C ALA A 12 6.96 -13.99 -13.22
N VAL A 13 8.17 -14.34 -13.68
CA VAL A 13 9.29 -14.73 -12.80
C VAL A 13 9.63 -13.65 -11.76
N PRO A 14 9.85 -12.36 -12.11
CA PRO A 14 10.09 -11.32 -11.13
C PRO A 14 8.92 -11.13 -10.15
N ALA A 15 7.68 -11.35 -10.58
CA ALA A 15 6.51 -11.22 -9.73
C ALA A 15 6.51 -12.22 -8.56
N PHE A 16 7.07 -13.43 -8.74
CA PHE A 16 7.26 -14.40 -7.65
C PHE A 16 8.29 -13.95 -6.62
N PHE A 17 9.35 -13.28 -7.06
CA PHE A 17 10.43 -12.83 -6.17
C PHE A 17 10.15 -11.48 -5.50
N HIS A 18 9.27 -10.67 -6.08
CA HIS A 18 8.95 -9.34 -5.55
C HIS A 18 8.44 -9.36 -4.10
N PRO A 19 7.49 -10.23 -3.69
CA PRO A 19 7.05 -10.30 -2.31
C PRO A 19 8.16 -10.70 -1.33
N LEU A 20 9.06 -11.60 -1.74
CA LEU A 20 10.21 -12.00 -0.93
C LEU A 20 11.15 -10.83 -0.69
N TYR A 21 11.52 -10.12 -1.76
CA TYR A 21 12.39 -8.96 -1.68
C TYR A 21 11.79 -7.86 -0.79
N VAL A 22 10.52 -7.50 -0.99
CA VAL A 22 9.86 -6.44 -0.23
C VAL A 22 9.67 -6.83 1.24
N SER A 23 9.33 -8.10 1.52
CA SER A 23 9.23 -8.61 2.88
C SER A 23 10.54 -8.47 3.64
N ILE A 24 11.65 -8.91 3.04
CA ILE A 24 12.99 -8.79 3.62
C ILE A 24 13.40 -7.32 3.76
N ALA A 25 13.08 -6.47 2.79
CA ALA A 25 13.40 -5.05 2.87
C ALA A 25 12.70 -4.38 4.07
N PHE A 26 11.42 -4.68 4.32
CA PHE A 26 10.70 -4.15 5.47
C PHE A 26 11.26 -4.62 6.80
N SER A 27 11.52 -5.93 6.95
CA SER A 27 12.04 -6.49 8.20
C SER A 27 13.48 -6.01 8.45
N THR A 28 14.31 -5.93 7.42
CA THR A 28 15.67 -5.39 7.50
C THR A 28 15.66 -3.92 7.93
N ALA A 29 14.84 -3.09 7.31
CA ALA A 29 14.73 -1.69 7.69
C ALA A 29 14.22 -1.52 9.13
N ALA A 30 13.22 -2.30 9.52
CA ALA A 30 12.69 -2.27 10.89
C ALA A 30 13.73 -2.73 11.94
N SER A 31 14.53 -3.76 11.63
CA SER A 31 15.55 -4.31 12.55
C SER A 31 16.84 -3.50 12.60
N SER A 32 17.08 -2.58 11.67
CA SER A 32 18.27 -1.72 11.62
C SER A 32 18.22 -0.53 12.58
N VAL A 33 17.08 -0.27 13.20
CA VAL A 33 16.82 0.86 14.11
C VAL A 33 16.16 0.38 15.42
N SER A 34 15.97 1.28 16.38
CA SER A 34 15.19 0.97 17.60
C SER A 34 13.73 0.65 17.26
N ARG A 35 13.05 -0.07 18.15
CA ARG A 35 11.65 -0.48 17.96
C ARG A 35 10.71 0.72 17.77
N GLU A 36 11.00 1.83 18.44
CA GLU A 36 10.25 3.08 18.36
C GLU A 36 10.44 3.77 17.00
N GLU A 37 11.59 3.58 16.36
CA GLU A 37 11.93 4.18 15.08
C GLU A 37 11.61 3.27 13.87
N ALA A 38 11.31 2.00 14.10
CA ALA A 38 10.99 1.05 13.04
C ALA A 38 9.91 1.56 12.06
N PRO A 39 8.79 2.19 12.49
CA PRO A 39 7.81 2.75 11.56
C PRO A 39 8.37 3.85 10.66
N LYS A 40 9.34 4.67 11.15
CA LYS A 40 10.01 5.69 10.34
C LYS A 40 10.92 5.07 9.27
N ALA A 41 11.61 3.99 9.61
CA ALA A 41 12.48 3.28 8.67
C ALA A 41 11.64 2.63 7.54
N VAL A 42 10.56 1.95 7.89
CA VAL A 42 9.63 1.33 6.93
C VAL A 42 8.94 2.39 6.05
N SER A 43 8.54 3.53 6.61
CA SER A 43 7.88 4.59 5.85
C SER A 43 8.77 5.20 4.76
N LYS A 44 10.10 5.18 4.92
CA LYS A 44 11.05 5.59 3.88
C LYS A 44 11.01 4.64 2.68
N ILE A 45 10.82 3.34 2.91
CA ILE A 45 10.67 2.37 1.81
C ILE A 45 9.38 2.66 1.04
N PHE A 46 8.26 2.88 1.73
CA PHE A 46 7.00 3.24 1.08
C PHE A 46 7.10 4.57 0.30
N ALA A 47 7.79 5.57 0.85
CA ALA A 47 8.05 6.82 0.14
C ALA A 47 8.87 6.59 -1.13
N GLY A 48 9.89 5.70 -1.07
CA GLY A 48 10.66 5.28 -2.24
C GLY A 48 9.81 4.56 -3.29
N VAL A 49 8.92 3.65 -2.87
CA VAL A 49 7.97 2.97 -3.78
C VAL A 49 7.06 3.99 -4.48
N SER A 50 6.50 4.93 -3.72
CA SER A 50 5.63 5.98 -4.28
C SER A 50 6.38 6.91 -5.22
N ALA A 51 7.62 7.30 -4.89
CA ALA A 51 8.47 8.09 -5.78
C ALA A 51 8.77 7.34 -7.08
N GLY A 52 9.05 6.03 -6.98
CA GLY A 52 9.24 5.17 -8.15
C GLY A 52 8.00 5.11 -9.05
N MET A 53 6.81 5.05 -8.49
CA MET A 53 5.57 5.07 -9.26
C MET A 53 5.33 6.44 -9.92
N VAL A 54 5.53 7.52 -9.18
CA VAL A 54 5.26 8.90 -9.64
C VAL A 54 6.26 9.35 -10.71
N LEU A 55 7.51 8.96 -10.61
CA LEU A 55 8.58 9.35 -11.54
C LEU A 55 8.87 8.27 -12.59
N GLY A 56 8.89 7.01 -12.18
CA GLY A 56 9.29 5.89 -13.03
C GLY A 56 8.32 5.65 -14.19
N VAL A 57 7.00 5.68 -13.90
CA VAL A 57 6.00 5.46 -14.95
C VAL A 57 6.05 6.54 -16.04
N PRO A 58 6.01 7.86 -15.73
CA PRO A 58 6.15 8.90 -16.75
C PRO A 58 7.48 8.83 -17.52
N ILE A 59 8.61 8.62 -16.84
CA ILE A 59 9.92 8.53 -17.48
C ILE A 59 9.95 7.34 -18.46
N THR A 60 9.47 6.18 -18.02
CA THR A 60 9.44 4.98 -18.87
C THR A 60 8.51 5.16 -20.06
N SER A 61 7.33 5.79 -19.86
CA SER A 61 6.37 6.09 -20.91
C SER A 61 6.95 7.08 -21.93
N TYR A 62 7.65 8.11 -21.46
CA TYR A 62 8.33 9.07 -22.34
C TYR A 62 9.41 8.39 -23.20
N ILE A 63 10.26 7.54 -22.58
CA ILE A 63 11.29 6.79 -23.33
C ILE A 63 10.63 5.87 -24.37
N ALA A 64 9.52 5.21 -24.00
CA ALA A 64 8.82 4.32 -24.92
C ALA A 64 8.20 5.07 -26.12
N SER A 65 7.67 6.28 -25.89
CA SER A 65 7.05 7.10 -26.94
C SER A 65 8.04 7.76 -27.86
N GLU A 66 9.14 8.32 -27.33
CA GLU A 66 10.12 9.08 -28.12
C GLU A 66 11.16 8.17 -28.82
N PHE A 67 11.50 7.05 -28.24
CA PHE A 67 12.55 6.16 -28.78
C PHE A 67 11.97 4.81 -29.21
N SER A 68 11.63 3.94 -28.27
CA SER A 68 11.00 2.65 -28.53
C SER A 68 10.65 1.93 -27.22
N PHE A 69 9.78 0.93 -27.33
CA PHE A 69 9.50 0.00 -26.22
C PHE A 69 10.79 -0.71 -25.76
N SER A 70 11.68 -1.08 -26.68
CA SER A 70 12.97 -1.72 -26.35
C SER A 70 13.87 -0.80 -25.55
N ALA A 71 13.93 0.50 -25.87
CA ALA A 71 14.69 1.49 -25.10
C ALA A 71 14.17 1.62 -23.67
N ALA A 72 12.85 1.61 -23.48
CA ALA A 72 12.22 1.61 -22.15
C ALA A 72 12.60 0.34 -21.35
N MET A 73 12.67 -0.83 -22.00
CA MET A 73 13.11 -2.06 -21.35
C MET A 73 14.60 -2.04 -20.99
N VAL A 74 15.45 -1.45 -21.81
CA VAL A 74 16.88 -1.24 -21.50
C VAL A 74 17.02 -0.30 -20.31
N PHE A 75 16.29 0.82 -20.28
CA PHE A 75 16.29 1.74 -19.13
C PHE A 75 15.88 1.01 -17.83
N PHE A 76 14.80 0.23 -17.87
CA PHE A 76 14.38 -0.59 -16.74
C PHE A 76 15.47 -1.56 -16.27
N THR A 77 16.17 -2.22 -17.23
CA THR A 77 17.26 -3.15 -16.93
C THR A 77 18.45 -2.44 -16.27
N VAL A 78 18.83 -1.27 -16.79
CA VAL A 78 19.93 -0.45 -16.24
C VAL A 78 19.63 -0.01 -14.80
N VAL A 79 18.41 0.46 -14.55
CA VAL A 79 17.98 0.86 -13.19
C VAL A 79 18.04 -0.34 -12.23
N ASN A 80 17.52 -1.50 -12.64
CA ASN A 80 17.57 -2.70 -11.79
C ASN A 80 19.02 -3.18 -11.55
N ALA A 81 19.89 -3.12 -12.56
CA ALA A 81 21.30 -3.44 -12.40
C ALA A 81 22.00 -2.47 -11.43
N ALA A 82 21.70 -1.17 -11.53
CA ALA A 82 22.23 -0.18 -10.60
C ALA A 82 21.75 -0.44 -9.15
N VAL A 83 20.46 -0.80 -8.95
CA VAL A 83 19.93 -1.20 -7.64
C VAL A 83 20.62 -2.46 -7.11
N LEU A 84 20.85 -3.46 -7.97
CA LEU A 84 21.60 -4.67 -7.58
C LEU A 84 22.99 -4.33 -7.11
N LEU A 85 23.74 -3.54 -7.89
CA LEU A 85 25.10 -3.11 -7.52
C LEU A 85 25.09 -2.30 -6.23
N ALA A 86 24.16 -1.34 -6.08
CA ALA A 86 24.02 -0.58 -4.86
C ALA A 86 23.73 -1.49 -3.65
N THR A 87 22.88 -2.50 -3.82
CA THR A 87 22.59 -3.48 -2.76
C THR A 87 23.85 -4.27 -2.36
N LEU A 88 24.61 -4.74 -3.33
CA LEU A 88 25.83 -5.52 -3.09
C LEU A 88 26.94 -4.72 -2.40
N PHE A 89 27.08 -3.44 -2.73
CA PHE A 89 28.18 -2.62 -2.22
C PHE A 89 27.83 -1.77 -1.00
N LEU A 90 26.55 -1.37 -0.86
CA LEU A 90 26.13 -0.44 0.20
C LEU A 90 25.41 -1.12 1.37
N ILE A 91 24.82 -2.29 1.16
CA ILE A 91 24.15 -3.00 2.26
C ILE A 91 25.16 -3.95 2.91
N PRO A 92 25.46 -3.75 4.22
CA PRO A 92 26.37 -4.64 4.93
C PRO A 92 25.74 -6.04 5.06
N SER A 93 26.61 -7.07 5.10
CA SER A 93 26.16 -8.42 5.38
C SER A 93 25.52 -8.48 6.78
N MET A 94 24.26 -8.86 6.82
CA MET A 94 23.51 -9.06 8.05
C MET A 94 23.26 -10.57 8.25
N PRO A 95 24.16 -11.28 8.96
CA PRO A 95 23.97 -12.71 9.18
C PRO A 95 22.70 -12.96 9.99
N VAL A 96 21.94 -13.97 9.57
CA VAL A 96 20.76 -14.42 10.31
C VAL A 96 21.22 -14.93 11.66
N LYS A 97 20.89 -14.22 12.73
CA LYS A 97 21.26 -14.58 14.10
C LYS A 97 20.59 -15.86 14.58
N GLU A 98 19.33 -16.06 14.18
CA GLU A 98 18.55 -17.25 14.50
C GLU A 98 17.72 -17.67 13.29
N ARG A 99 17.78 -18.94 12.94
CA ARG A 99 16.90 -19.52 11.91
C ARG A 99 15.56 -19.84 12.57
N LEU A 100 14.52 -19.07 12.23
CA LEU A 100 13.18 -19.38 12.70
C LEU A 100 12.73 -20.72 12.12
N SER A 101 12.26 -21.62 13.00
CA SER A 101 11.69 -22.88 12.54
C SER A 101 10.37 -22.64 11.79
N TYR A 102 10.02 -23.52 10.87
CA TYR A 102 8.70 -23.48 10.20
C TYR A 102 7.56 -23.53 11.22
N GLY A 103 7.73 -24.26 12.33
CA GLY A 103 6.77 -24.31 13.43
C GLY A 103 6.51 -22.95 14.07
N THR A 104 7.55 -22.17 14.30
CA THR A 104 7.42 -20.80 14.84
C THR A 104 6.71 -19.88 13.85
N GLN A 105 7.10 -19.93 12.58
CA GLN A 105 6.47 -19.11 11.53
C GLN A 105 4.99 -19.44 11.33
N LEU A 106 4.62 -20.71 11.32
CA LEU A 106 3.22 -21.13 11.22
C LEU A 106 2.45 -20.96 12.54
N GLY A 107 3.15 -20.94 13.66
CA GLY A 107 2.57 -20.73 15.00
C GLY A 107 1.85 -19.38 15.12
N VAL A 108 2.34 -18.34 14.42
CA VAL A 108 1.69 -17.02 14.43
C VAL A 108 0.29 -17.02 13.83
N LEU A 109 -0.01 -17.96 12.93
CA LEU A 109 -1.35 -18.11 12.34
C LEU A 109 -2.43 -18.50 13.36
N LYS A 110 -2.06 -18.96 14.56
CA LYS A 110 -2.99 -19.25 15.64
C LYS A 110 -3.47 -17.98 16.36
N LYS A 111 -2.86 -16.83 16.11
CA LYS A 111 -3.19 -15.58 16.79
C LYS A 111 -4.42 -14.89 16.20
N PRO A 112 -5.50 -14.67 16.94
CA PRO A 112 -6.68 -13.94 16.45
C PRO A 112 -6.35 -12.50 16.04
N VAL A 113 -5.39 -11.86 16.73
CA VAL A 113 -4.93 -10.49 16.41
C VAL A 113 -4.33 -10.43 15.01
N LEU A 114 -3.59 -11.46 14.58
CA LEU A 114 -3.00 -11.50 13.24
C LEU A 114 -4.08 -11.54 12.15
N TRP A 115 -5.11 -12.36 12.32
CA TRP A 115 -6.19 -12.48 11.33
C TRP A 115 -7.04 -11.21 11.25
N ASN A 116 -7.31 -10.54 12.39
CA ASN A 116 -7.97 -9.24 12.37
C ASN A 116 -7.10 -8.15 11.73
N SER A 117 -5.78 -8.19 11.94
CA SER A 117 -4.85 -7.28 11.27
C SER A 117 -4.77 -7.53 9.77
N PHE A 118 -4.75 -8.80 9.36
CA PHE A 118 -4.79 -9.23 7.95
C PHE A 118 -6.07 -8.77 7.27
N LEU A 119 -7.23 -9.03 7.89
CA LEU A 119 -8.53 -8.62 7.37
C LEU A 119 -8.64 -7.10 7.27
N ALA A 120 -8.21 -6.36 8.30
CA ALA A 120 -8.19 -4.90 8.26
C ALA A 120 -7.30 -4.38 7.12
N ALA A 121 -6.08 -4.91 6.97
CA ALA A 121 -5.18 -4.53 5.90
C ALA A 121 -5.76 -4.85 4.50
N LEU A 122 -6.39 -6.01 4.34
CA LEU A 122 -7.07 -6.41 3.11
C LEU A 122 -8.18 -5.41 2.75
N LEU A 123 -9.07 -5.11 3.71
CA LEU A 123 -10.21 -4.22 3.48
C LEU A 123 -9.79 -2.77 3.21
N MET A 124 -8.76 -2.29 3.92
CA MET A 124 -8.16 -0.97 3.66
C MET A 124 -7.56 -0.88 2.25
N ASN A 125 -6.80 -1.91 1.81
CA ASN A 125 -6.26 -1.95 0.46
C ASN A 125 -7.37 -2.09 -0.59
N ALA A 126 -8.43 -2.86 -0.32
CA ALA A 126 -9.59 -2.96 -1.19
C ALA A 126 -10.26 -1.60 -1.42
N ALA A 127 -10.44 -0.81 -0.36
CA ALA A 127 -11.00 0.53 -0.48
C ALA A 127 -10.10 1.46 -1.32
N MET A 128 -8.80 1.50 -0.99
CA MET A 128 -7.85 2.42 -1.62
C MET A 128 -7.64 2.10 -3.08
N PHE A 129 -7.20 0.90 -3.38
CA PHE A 129 -6.83 0.49 -4.74
C PHE A 129 -8.06 0.14 -5.60
N GLY A 130 -9.18 -0.28 -4.97
CA GLY A 130 -10.44 -0.47 -5.66
C GLY A 130 -10.91 0.81 -6.33
N PHE A 131 -11.02 1.91 -5.60
CA PHE A 131 -11.38 3.21 -6.16
C PHE A 131 -10.29 3.79 -7.07
N TYR A 132 -9.02 3.71 -6.66
CA TYR A 132 -7.90 4.25 -7.44
C TYR A 132 -7.83 3.66 -8.86
N SER A 133 -8.18 2.39 -9.03
CA SER A 133 -8.21 1.73 -10.34
C SER A 133 -9.18 2.39 -11.32
N TYR A 134 -10.21 3.05 -10.83
CA TYR A 134 -11.23 3.74 -11.61
C TYR A 134 -11.16 5.26 -11.49
N LEU A 135 -10.15 5.79 -10.81
CA LEU A 135 -10.05 7.24 -10.56
C LEU A 135 -10.00 8.06 -11.86
N SER A 136 -9.29 7.59 -12.88
CA SER A 136 -9.23 8.27 -14.17
C SER A 136 -10.59 8.30 -14.86
N ASP A 137 -11.31 7.17 -14.84
CA ASP A 137 -12.65 7.07 -15.42
C ASP A 137 -13.65 7.96 -14.66
N TYR A 138 -13.55 7.97 -13.32
CA TYR A 138 -14.34 8.86 -12.48
C TYR A 138 -14.12 10.35 -12.83
N LEU A 139 -12.88 10.76 -13.02
CA LEU A 139 -12.53 12.13 -13.36
C LEU A 139 -13.02 12.53 -14.77
N ILE A 140 -13.03 11.58 -15.72
CA ILE A 140 -13.56 11.83 -17.06
C ILE A 140 -15.08 11.94 -17.03
N THR A 141 -15.75 10.98 -16.40
CA THR A 141 -17.20 10.80 -16.55
C THR A 141 -18.02 11.61 -15.56
N VAL A 142 -17.51 11.79 -14.32
CA VAL A 142 -18.22 12.49 -13.24
C VAL A 142 -17.76 13.95 -13.12
N THR A 143 -16.44 14.17 -13.01
CA THR A 143 -15.90 15.52 -12.85
C THR A 143 -15.80 16.26 -14.20
N ASN A 144 -15.85 15.52 -15.32
CA ASN A 144 -15.82 16.02 -16.68
C ASN A 144 -14.59 16.91 -17.00
N VAL A 145 -13.41 16.46 -16.56
CA VAL A 145 -12.14 17.18 -16.78
C VAL A 145 -11.34 16.58 -17.93
N SER A 146 -10.49 17.39 -18.55
CA SER A 146 -9.64 16.95 -19.67
C SER A 146 -8.53 15.98 -19.20
N PHE A 147 -8.02 15.16 -20.12
CA PHE A 147 -6.91 14.25 -19.87
C PHE A 147 -5.66 14.93 -19.27
N LYS A 148 -5.41 16.20 -19.69
CA LYS A 148 -4.31 16.99 -19.13
C LYS A 148 -4.51 17.25 -17.63
N VAL A 149 -5.72 17.62 -17.22
CA VAL A 149 -6.06 17.85 -15.80
C VAL A 149 -5.99 16.54 -15.03
N ILE A 150 -6.47 15.42 -15.58
CA ILE A 150 -6.38 14.10 -14.96
C ILE A 150 -4.91 13.75 -14.67
N SER A 151 -4.03 13.91 -15.66
CA SER A 151 -2.60 13.64 -15.48
C SER A 151 -1.99 14.47 -14.34
N ILE A 152 -2.38 15.74 -14.23
CA ILE A 152 -1.95 16.61 -13.12
C ILE A 152 -2.49 16.11 -11.78
N LEU A 153 -3.78 15.75 -11.71
CA LEU A 153 -4.39 15.27 -10.46
C LEU A 153 -3.79 13.94 -9.99
N LEU A 154 -3.51 13.01 -10.91
CA LEU A 154 -2.82 11.76 -10.58
C LEU A 154 -1.38 12.00 -10.10
N PHE A 155 -0.67 12.92 -10.73
CA PHE A 155 0.67 13.33 -10.27
C PHE A 155 0.60 13.96 -8.87
N VAL A 156 -0.34 14.87 -8.63
CA VAL A 156 -0.56 15.51 -7.31
C VAL A 156 -0.93 14.46 -6.25
N TYR A 157 -1.80 13.49 -6.58
CA TYR A 157 -2.12 12.37 -5.71
C TYR A 157 -0.86 11.58 -5.32
N GLY A 158 -0.01 11.26 -6.30
CA GLY A 158 1.23 10.52 -6.05
C GLY A 158 2.23 11.30 -5.18
N MET A 159 2.40 12.60 -5.42
CA MET A 159 3.22 13.48 -4.58
C MET A 159 2.66 13.59 -3.15
N ALA A 160 1.35 13.73 -3.02
CA ALA A 160 0.67 13.74 -1.73
C ALA A 160 0.85 12.41 -0.98
N ASN A 161 0.85 11.28 -1.70
CA ASN A 161 1.11 9.96 -1.12
C ASN A 161 2.53 9.85 -0.53
N ILE A 162 3.54 10.42 -1.19
CA ILE A 162 4.91 10.50 -0.65
C ILE A 162 4.91 11.28 0.68
N VAL A 163 4.24 12.43 0.72
CA VAL A 163 4.11 13.22 1.95
C VAL A 163 3.41 12.42 3.05
N GLY A 164 2.34 11.70 2.69
CA GLY A 164 1.62 10.81 3.60
C GLY A 164 2.50 9.69 4.15
N ASN A 165 3.32 9.06 3.31
CA ASN A 165 4.26 8.03 3.75
C ASN A 165 5.26 8.57 4.77
N ILE A 166 5.83 9.75 4.53
CA ILE A 166 6.79 10.38 5.47
C ILE A 166 6.08 10.72 6.80
N ALA A 167 4.88 11.29 6.73
CA ALA A 167 4.09 11.61 7.92
C ALA A 167 3.72 10.35 8.73
N ALA A 168 3.43 9.23 8.05
CA ALA A 168 3.09 7.96 8.66
C ALA A 168 4.17 7.47 9.64
N GLY A 169 5.44 7.61 9.26
CA GLY A 169 6.56 7.19 10.10
C GLY A 169 6.53 7.86 11.48
N LYS A 170 6.24 9.16 11.53
CA LYS A 170 6.12 9.91 12.79
C LYS A 170 4.83 9.56 13.55
N LEU A 171 3.71 9.51 12.85
CA LEU A 171 2.39 9.24 13.45
C LEU A 171 2.34 7.84 14.07
N LEU A 172 2.83 6.82 13.37
CA LEU A 172 2.84 5.44 13.84
C LEU A 172 3.86 5.20 14.96
N SER A 173 4.97 5.96 14.99
CA SER A 173 5.91 5.89 16.12
C SER A 173 5.35 6.52 17.39
N GLN A 174 4.62 7.65 17.27
CA GLN A 174 4.17 8.43 18.43
C GLN A 174 2.77 8.02 18.92
N ARG A 175 1.83 7.79 18.01
CA ARG A 175 0.42 7.54 18.32
C ARG A 175 -0.20 6.45 17.42
N PRO A 176 0.32 5.20 17.45
CA PRO A 176 -0.10 4.15 16.51
C PRO A 176 -1.60 3.86 16.56
N PHE A 177 -2.17 3.66 17.75
CA PHE A 177 -3.59 3.31 17.89
C PHE A 177 -4.53 4.42 17.41
N ALA A 178 -4.18 5.69 17.69
CA ALA A 178 -4.96 6.83 17.20
C ALA A 178 -4.88 6.93 15.66
N THR A 179 -3.69 6.78 15.10
CA THR A 179 -3.48 6.81 13.65
C THR A 179 -4.32 5.72 12.96
N LEU A 180 -4.21 4.48 13.43
CA LEU A 180 -4.96 3.35 12.87
C LEU A 180 -6.48 3.51 12.98
N LYS A 181 -6.96 4.18 14.03
CA LYS A 181 -8.39 4.43 14.25
C LYS A 181 -8.93 5.56 13.37
N TYR A 182 -8.22 6.70 13.31
CA TYR A 182 -8.78 7.90 12.67
C TYR A 182 -8.55 7.95 11.16
N VAL A 183 -7.47 7.36 10.64
CA VAL A 183 -7.18 7.36 9.20
C VAL A 183 -8.34 6.77 8.38
N PRO A 184 -8.85 5.57 8.64
CA PRO A 184 -9.95 5.02 7.86
C PRO A 184 -11.26 5.81 8.01
N ILE A 185 -11.51 6.44 9.16
CA ILE A 185 -12.68 7.32 9.36
C ILE A 185 -12.58 8.54 8.46
N ILE A 186 -11.42 9.20 8.44
CA ILE A 186 -11.18 10.36 7.58
C ILE A 186 -11.29 9.96 6.10
N MET A 187 -10.72 8.83 5.71
CA MET A 187 -10.83 8.32 4.34
C MET A 187 -12.28 8.05 3.95
N THR A 188 -13.09 7.51 4.87
CA THR A 188 -14.52 7.32 4.63
C THR A 188 -15.23 8.64 4.33
N MET A 189 -14.95 9.69 5.13
CA MET A 189 -15.49 11.03 4.89
C MET A 189 -15.05 11.61 3.55
N LEU A 190 -13.78 11.40 3.16
CA LEU A 190 -13.25 11.86 1.87
C LEU A 190 -13.91 11.14 0.68
N TYR A 191 -14.16 9.83 0.77
CA TYR A 191 -14.89 9.11 -0.29
C TYR A 191 -16.35 9.52 -0.37
N LEU A 192 -17.01 9.79 0.77
CA LEU A 192 -18.37 10.37 0.78
C LEU A 192 -18.38 11.78 0.20
N ALA A 193 -17.34 12.59 0.48
CA ALA A 193 -17.19 13.90 -0.13
C ALA A 193 -17.00 13.81 -1.66
N LEU A 194 -16.24 12.83 -2.17
CA LEU A 194 -16.16 12.58 -3.61
C LEU A 194 -17.51 12.21 -4.19
N TYR A 195 -18.28 11.35 -3.52
CA TYR A 195 -19.62 10.99 -3.97
C TYR A 195 -20.55 12.22 -4.02
N GLY A 196 -20.50 13.12 -3.04
CA GLY A 196 -21.37 14.30 -3.00
C GLY A 196 -20.90 15.52 -3.82
N LEU A 197 -19.58 15.64 -4.04
CA LEU A 197 -18.95 16.84 -4.64
C LEU A 197 -18.21 16.54 -5.95
N GLY A 198 -18.27 15.29 -6.44
CA GLY A 198 -17.47 14.81 -7.57
C GLY A 198 -17.67 15.55 -8.88
N GLU A 199 -18.82 16.21 -9.07
CA GLU A 199 -19.11 17.04 -10.26
C GLU A 199 -18.33 18.36 -10.27
N PHE A 200 -17.86 18.81 -9.09
CA PHE A 200 -17.14 20.09 -8.95
C PHE A 200 -15.64 19.87 -9.00
N THR A 201 -14.98 20.43 -10.01
CA THR A 201 -13.53 20.21 -10.26
C THR A 201 -12.65 20.61 -9.07
N LEU A 202 -12.84 21.79 -8.49
CA LEU A 202 -11.98 22.27 -7.41
C LEU A 202 -12.15 21.47 -6.11
N PRO A 203 -13.35 21.22 -5.59
CA PRO A 203 -13.54 20.33 -4.45
C PRO A 203 -12.97 18.93 -4.68
N THR A 204 -13.19 18.33 -5.85
CA THR A 204 -12.65 17.01 -6.22
C THR A 204 -11.12 17.01 -6.20
N ALA A 205 -10.47 18.03 -6.75
CA ALA A 205 -9.00 18.16 -6.74
C ALA A 205 -8.45 18.22 -5.30
N ILE A 206 -9.09 18.98 -4.42
CA ILE A 206 -8.69 19.09 -3.01
C ILE A 206 -8.85 17.74 -2.30
N VAL A 207 -9.98 17.07 -2.50
CA VAL A 207 -10.23 15.76 -1.88
C VAL A 207 -9.23 14.72 -2.39
N ILE A 208 -8.88 14.70 -3.67
CA ILE A 208 -7.87 13.79 -4.24
C ILE A 208 -6.49 14.04 -3.63
N LEU A 209 -6.08 15.30 -3.46
CA LEU A 209 -4.83 15.64 -2.80
C LEU A 209 -4.81 15.10 -1.37
N VAL A 210 -5.86 15.36 -0.60
CA VAL A 210 -5.96 14.90 0.79
C VAL A 210 -6.03 13.37 0.85
N LEU A 211 -6.78 12.71 -0.04
CA LEU A 211 -6.81 11.24 -0.16
C LEU A 211 -5.43 10.66 -0.44
N GLY A 212 -4.61 11.32 -1.28
CA GLY A 212 -3.23 10.91 -1.53
C GLY A 212 -2.41 10.84 -0.24
N ILE A 213 -2.50 11.89 0.61
CA ILE A 213 -1.81 11.92 1.90
C ILE A 213 -2.28 10.77 2.80
N PHE A 214 -3.60 10.61 2.96
CA PHE A 214 -4.15 9.57 3.82
C PHE A 214 -3.91 8.16 3.27
N ALA A 215 -3.84 7.97 1.96
CA ALA A 215 -3.46 6.70 1.34
C ALA A 215 -2.01 6.31 1.69
N GLY A 216 -1.07 7.26 1.69
CA GLY A 216 0.30 7.02 2.16
C GLY A 216 0.36 6.63 3.63
N ILE A 217 -0.41 7.32 4.49
CA ILE A 217 -0.49 6.97 5.91
C ILE A 217 -1.12 5.58 6.10
N ALA A 218 -2.18 5.27 5.38
CA ALA A 218 -2.89 4.00 5.46
C ALA A 218 -2.03 2.81 5.01
N ASN A 219 -1.25 2.94 3.93
CA ASN A 219 -0.32 1.89 3.47
C ASN A 219 0.67 1.48 4.58
N ASN A 220 1.28 2.47 5.22
CA ASN A 220 2.17 2.22 6.37
C ASN A 220 1.41 1.61 7.55
N GLY A 221 0.20 2.10 7.84
CA GLY A 221 -0.67 1.58 8.89
C GLY A 221 -1.04 0.11 8.68
N ASN A 222 -1.34 -0.27 7.43
CA ASN A 222 -1.67 -1.65 7.07
C ASN A 222 -0.50 -2.60 7.31
N GLN A 223 0.71 -2.23 6.87
CA GLN A 223 1.92 -3.00 7.12
C GLN A 223 2.23 -3.07 8.61
N PHE A 224 2.14 -1.94 9.33
CA PHE A 224 2.36 -1.85 10.76
C PHE A 224 1.41 -2.75 11.56
N MET A 225 0.12 -2.80 11.20
CA MET A 225 -0.86 -3.66 11.88
C MET A 225 -0.48 -5.13 11.79
N VAL A 226 -0.11 -5.60 10.61
CA VAL A 226 0.23 -7.03 10.39
C VAL A 226 1.58 -7.37 11.03
N SER A 227 2.61 -6.54 10.83
CA SER A 227 3.96 -6.78 11.35
C SER A 227 4.00 -6.78 12.88
N THR A 228 3.24 -5.89 13.55
CA THR A 228 3.18 -5.85 15.02
C THR A 228 2.34 -6.96 15.65
N SER A 229 1.54 -7.67 14.86
CA SER A 229 0.75 -8.82 15.33
C SER A 229 1.54 -10.13 15.36
N ALA A 230 2.70 -10.20 14.68
CA ALA A 230 3.53 -11.39 14.57
C ALA A 230 5.02 -11.00 14.61
N THR A 231 5.43 -10.35 15.68
CA THR A 231 6.81 -9.84 15.89
C THR A 231 7.86 -10.94 15.96
N GLU A 232 7.48 -12.17 16.30
CA GLU A 232 8.34 -13.34 16.34
C GLU A 232 8.64 -13.93 14.95
N ALA A 233 7.89 -13.52 13.89
CA ALA A 233 8.11 -13.97 12.52
C ALA A 233 7.95 -12.78 11.55
N PRO A 234 8.84 -11.78 11.57
CA PRO A 234 8.66 -10.52 10.85
C PRO A 234 8.60 -10.68 9.33
N ASP A 235 9.42 -11.56 8.75
CA ASP A 235 9.41 -11.80 7.30
C ASP A 235 8.09 -12.44 6.86
N PHE A 236 7.60 -13.41 7.63
CA PHE A 236 6.32 -14.06 7.38
C PHE A 236 5.15 -13.07 7.51
N ALA A 237 5.17 -12.22 8.54
CA ALA A 237 4.17 -11.18 8.74
C ALA A 237 4.13 -10.17 7.57
N ASN A 238 5.29 -9.73 7.09
CA ASN A 238 5.38 -8.86 5.92
C ASN A 238 4.91 -9.56 4.64
N GLY A 239 5.18 -10.85 4.48
CA GLY A 239 4.62 -11.67 3.39
C GLY A 239 3.09 -11.73 3.44
N LEU A 240 2.50 -11.91 4.63
CA LEU A 240 1.05 -11.86 4.83
C LEU A 240 0.47 -10.47 4.53
N PHE A 241 1.16 -9.40 4.93
CA PHE A 241 0.74 -8.04 4.54
C PHE A 241 0.68 -7.87 3.02
N LEU A 242 1.69 -8.32 2.29
CA LEU A 242 1.69 -8.24 0.81
C LEU A 242 0.58 -9.09 0.20
N THR A 243 0.28 -10.24 0.78
CA THR A 243 -0.86 -11.08 0.38
C THR A 243 -2.18 -10.34 0.60
N ALA A 244 -2.38 -9.74 1.79
CA ALA A 244 -3.56 -8.93 2.09
C ALA A 244 -3.71 -7.74 1.14
N ALA A 245 -2.60 -7.06 0.79
CA ALA A 245 -2.61 -5.94 -0.13
C ALA A 245 -3.04 -6.35 -1.54
N ASN A 246 -2.49 -7.43 -2.08
CA ASN A 246 -2.84 -7.92 -3.42
C ASN A 246 -4.28 -8.48 -3.50
N LEU A 247 -4.69 -9.29 -2.52
CA LEU A 247 -6.07 -9.77 -2.44
C LEU A 247 -7.06 -8.61 -2.26
N GLY A 248 -6.73 -7.63 -1.40
CA GLY A 248 -7.52 -6.44 -1.20
C GLY A 248 -7.68 -5.64 -2.49
N THR A 249 -6.59 -5.39 -3.22
CA THR A 249 -6.63 -4.71 -4.51
C THR A 249 -7.55 -5.43 -5.51
N THR A 250 -7.43 -6.76 -5.61
CA THR A 250 -8.25 -7.56 -6.52
C THR A 250 -9.74 -7.50 -6.16
N LEU A 251 -10.08 -7.72 -4.89
CA LEU A 251 -11.47 -7.67 -4.41
C LEU A 251 -12.04 -6.25 -4.52
N GLY A 252 -11.24 -5.24 -4.17
CA GLY A 252 -11.64 -3.84 -4.26
C GLY A 252 -11.97 -3.42 -5.67
N THR A 253 -11.10 -3.74 -6.62
CA THR A 253 -11.33 -3.44 -8.04
C THR A 253 -12.58 -4.16 -8.57
N ALA A 254 -12.77 -5.44 -8.22
CA ALA A 254 -13.94 -6.20 -8.64
C ALA A 254 -15.25 -5.58 -8.09
N ILE A 255 -15.31 -5.28 -6.79
CA ILE A 255 -16.52 -4.73 -6.15
C ILE A 255 -16.79 -3.29 -6.61
N CYS A 256 -15.77 -2.42 -6.69
CA CYS A 256 -15.97 -1.07 -7.25
C CYS A 256 -16.45 -1.15 -8.71
N GLY A 257 -15.97 -2.12 -9.50
CA GLY A 257 -16.47 -2.39 -10.85
C GLY A 257 -17.94 -2.79 -10.88
N VAL A 258 -18.41 -3.60 -9.91
CA VAL A 258 -19.83 -3.93 -9.77
C VAL A 258 -20.64 -2.66 -9.47
N PHE A 259 -20.18 -1.79 -8.55
CA PHE A 259 -20.85 -0.51 -8.26
C PHE A 259 -20.97 0.35 -9.53
N ILE A 260 -19.90 0.43 -10.32
CA ILE A 260 -19.91 1.16 -11.60
C ILE A 260 -20.92 0.57 -12.58
N THR A 261 -20.95 -0.75 -12.71
CA THR A 261 -21.85 -1.44 -13.66
C THR A 261 -23.32 -1.27 -13.29
N VAL A 262 -23.66 -1.29 -11.99
CA VAL A 262 -25.04 -1.27 -11.52
C VAL A 262 -25.56 0.17 -11.35
N TRP A 263 -24.73 1.09 -10.84
CA TRP A 263 -25.17 2.45 -10.44
C TRP A 263 -24.37 3.56 -11.13
N GLY A 264 -23.51 3.23 -12.10
CA GLY A 264 -22.67 4.19 -12.82
C GLY A 264 -21.39 4.58 -12.08
N THR A 265 -20.47 5.22 -12.78
CA THR A 265 -19.12 5.58 -12.31
C THR A 265 -19.16 6.49 -11.08
N HIS A 266 -20.17 7.34 -10.97
CA HIS A 266 -20.39 8.22 -9.80
C HIS A 266 -20.48 7.45 -8.47
N SER A 267 -20.94 6.19 -8.48
CA SER A 267 -21.08 5.35 -7.29
C SER A 267 -19.78 4.65 -6.86
N SER A 268 -18.71 4.71 -7.64
CA SER A 268 -17.45 4.01 -7.34
C SER A 268 -16.83 4.35 -5.98
N PRO A 269 -16.91 5.60 -5.43
CA PRO A 269 -16.46 5.88 -4.07
C PRO A 269 -17.23 5.11 -2.99
N LEU A 270 -18.51 4.79 -3.22
CA LEU A 270 -19.33 4.04 -2.25
C LEU A 270 -18.83 2.60 -2.10
N GLY A 271 -18.29 1.99 -3.17
CA GLY A 271 -17.62 0.70 -3.08
C GLY A 271 -16.45 0.73 -2.09
N ALA A 272 -15.64 1.80 -2.12
CA ALA A 272 -14.56 2.00 -1.16
C ALA A 272 -15.09 2.20 0.27
N VAL A 273 -16.18 2.96 0.44
CA VAL A 273 -16.82 3.20 1.75
C VAL A 273 -17.26 1.90 2.42
N VAL A 274 -17.86 0.96 1.68
CA VAL A 274 -18.26 -0.35 2.21
C VAL A 274 -17.06 -1.08 2.83
N PHE A 275 -15.94 -1.15 2.13
CA PHE A 275 -14.74 -1.78 2.64
C PHE A 275 -14.18 -1.06 3.87
N LEU A 276 -14.18 0.27 3.89
CA LEU A 276 -13.70 1.06 5.02
C LEU A 276 -14.56 0.86 6.28
N ILE A 277 -15.87 0.80 6.17
CA ILE A 277 -16.78 0.56 7.31
C ILE A 277 -16.45 -0.79 7.94
N ILE A 278 -16.35 -1.85 7.14
CA ILE A 278 -16.01 -3.19 7.64
C ILE A 278 -14.57 -3.20 8.19
N GLY A 279 -13.65 -2.50 7.54
CA GLY A 279 -12.26 -2.34 7.96
C GLY A 279 -12.14 -1.65 9.32
N ILE A 280 -12.91 -0.59 9.56
CA ILE A 280 -12.96 0.11 10.86
C ILE A 280 -13.36 -0.86 11.97
N ILE A 281 -14.39 -1.69 11.75
CA ILE A 281 -14.83 -2.70 12.72
C ILE A 281 -13.68 -3.67 13.02
N SER A 282 -13.01 -4.18 12.00
CA SER A 282 -11.87 -5.09 12.16
C SER A 282 -10.71 -4.44 12.93
N ILE A 283 -10.41 -3.16 12.66
CA ILE A 283 -9.37 -2.40 13.40
C ILE A 283 -9.75 -2.22 14.87
N VAL A 284 -11.00 -1.92 15.17
CA VAL A 284 -11.48 -1.77 16.56
C VAL A 284 -11.34 -3.10 17.32
N ILE A 285 -11.76 -4.21 16.71
CA ILE A 285 -11.61 -5.54 17.29
C ILE A 285 -10.13 -5.86 17.53
N ARG A 286 -9.28 -5.65 16.52
CA ARG A 286 -7.83 -5.85 16.61
C ARG A 286 -7.21 -5.06 17.77
N ASN A 287 -7.55 -3.77 17.88
CA ASN A 287 -7.00 -2.91 18.93
C ASN A 287 -7.46 -3.34 20.32
N SER A 288 -8.69 -3.82 20.46
CA SER A 288 -9.20 -4.39 21.71
C SER A 288 -8.45 -5.66 22.10
N LEU A 289 -8.18 -6.57 21.16
CA LEU A 289 -7.40 -7.78 21.38
C LEU A 289 -5.97 -7.46 21.82
N MET A 290 -5.30 -6.52 21.15
CA MET A 290 -3.93 -6.09 21.51
C MET A 290 -3.84 -5.48 22.89
N ASN A 291 -4.86 -4.74 23.32
CA ASN A 291 -4.88 -4.16 24.67
C ASN A 291 -5.07 -5.24 25.75
N ARG A 292 -5.89 -6.26 25.50
CA ARG A 292 -6.06 -7.40 26.40
C ARG A 292 -4.77 -8.20 26.59
N GLU A 293 -4.04 -8.48 25.50
CA GLU A 293 -2.75 -9.17 25.59
C GLU A 293 -1.73 -8.39 26.42
N LYS A 294 -1.65 -7.05 26.26
CA LYS A 294 -0.77 -6.21 27.09
C LYS A 294 -1.13 -6.24 28.55
N HIS A 295 -2.41 -6.21 28.90
CA HIS A 295 -2.87 -6.28 30.30
C HIS A 295 -2.50 -7.62 30.96
N ILE A 296 -2.65 -8.74 30.26
CA ILE A 296 -2.31 -10.05 30.77
C ILE A 296 -0.80 -10.14 31.07
N ILE A 297 0.06 -9.63 30.16
CA ILE A 297 1.52 -9.66 30.33
C ILE A 297 1.97 -8.73 31.46
N SER A 298 1.25 -7.63 31.73
CA SER A 298 1.60 -6.69 32.82
C SER A 298 1.14 -7.16 34.22
N THR A 299 0.33 -8.23 34.28
CA THR A 299 -0.25 -8.76 35.54
C THR A 299 0.45 -10.04 35.97
N ILE A 300 1.37 -10.59 35.18
CA ILE A 300 2.27 -11.71 35.44
C ILE A 300 3.67 -11.16 35.78
#